data_d26a3e2af2f27260bf685b9548b487fa
#
_entry.id   d26a3e2af2f27260bf685b9548b487fa
#
_cell.length_a   1.000
_cell.length_b   1.000
_cell.length_c   1.000
_cell.angle_alpha   90.00
_cell.angle_beta   90.00
_cell.angle_gamma   90.00
#
_symmetry.space_group_name_H-M   'P 1'
#
loop_
_entity.id
_entity.type
_entity.pdbx_description
1 polymer ?
#
loop_
_entity_poly.entity_id
_entity_poly.type
_entity_poly.pdbx_seq_one_letter_code
_entity_poly.pdbx_strand_id
1 'polypeptide(L)'
;MHFLLLMLVTGFGYSLVILPSEASVVDYFPDHFEIATTIVLLGSGVGMMTLPLLTEQLVMAYSWRGAILILGALNFHSCATGLLMTSSSQQRRILGEPTFLAGRAQIGEDHEETVSLINEQTTVDLHNIDDDRNDDGVFRSSAKIVRASKKIFLDIFDVKVFRECPRFITICMTFFTSAVSYYGWIVFLIPNAEAKGISPDKAVLFATIGGAANIFGRLTVGFLAARLNLKPQVTYCFICIATAGAFFCNFFTKRYSILSCLAAMNGFALGGKVLSSNLLCKDSVSDERYPAALSFISLAFGIGEALGAFFIGLLYDYTKSFDILFCVLGAANILESCIIIFPIIMDWIVAKVTTR
;
A
#
# COMPACT_ATOMS: atom_id res chain seq x y z
N MET A 1 -14.61 -15.53 -16.64
CA MET A 1 -13.85 -14.59 -17.46
C MET A 1 -14.23 -13.13 -17.21
N HIS A 2 -15.51 -12.73 -17.29
CA HIS A 2 -15.94 -11.34 -17.04
C HIS A 2 -15.59 -10.80 -15.65
N PHE A 3 -15.69 -11.63 -14.61
CA PHE A 3 -15.36 -11.21 -13.23
C PHE A 3 -13.86 -10.90 -13.06
N LEU A 4 -12.98 -11.72 -13.62
CA LEU A 4 -11.54 -11.45 -13.60
C LEU A 4 -11.17 -10.17 -14.36
N LEU A 5 -11.79 -9.94 -15.53
CA LEU A 5 -11.58 -8.72 -16.30
C LEU A 5 -12.03 -7.48 -15.51
N LEU A 6 -13.18 -7.55 -14.84
CA LEU A 6 -13.68 -6.48 -13.99
C LEU A 6 -12.70 -6.16 -12.85
N MET A 7 -12.19 -7.20 -12.17
CA MET A 7 -11.21 -7.05 -11.10
C MET A 7 -9.91 -6.40 -11.58
N LEU A 8 -9.40 -6.82 -12.74
CA LEU A 8 -8.17 -6.24 -13.32
C LEU A 8 -8.36 -4.76 -13.69
N VAL A 9 -9.47 -4.42 -14.35
CA VAL A 9 -9.76 -3.03 -14.74
C VAL A 9 -9.94 -2.15 -13.50
N THR A 10 -10.65 -2.63 -12.50
CA THR A 10 -10.87 -1.89 -11.24
C THR A 10 -9.55 -1.68 -10.49
N GLY A 11 -8.73 -2.73 -10.34
CA GLY A 11 -7.44 -2.64 -9.67
C GLY A 11 -6.47 -1.69 -10.38
N PHE A 12 -6.42 -1.73 -11.72
CA PHE A 12 -5.63 -0.79 -12.51
C PHE A 12 -6.11 0.65 -12.32
N GLY A 13 -7.44 0.88 -12.38
CA GLY A 13 -8.01 2.20 -12.14
C GLY A 13 -7.68 2.75 -10.74
N TYR A 14 -7.77 1.92 -9.70
CA TYR A 14 -7.41 2.33 -8.34
C TYR A 14 -5.93 2.70 -8.21
N SER A 15 -5.02 1.94 -8.81
CA SER A 15 -3.59 2.24 -8.74
C SER A 15 -3.23 3.57 -9.38
N LEU A 16 -3.91 3.94 -10.48
CA LEU A 16 -3.72 5.22 -11.15
C LEU A 16 -4.19 6.43 -10.32
N VAL A 17 -5.08 6.23 -9.35
CA VAL A 17 -5.57 7.31 -8.47
C VAL A 17 -4.78 7.38 -7.18
N ILE A 18 -4.56 6.25 -6.51
CA ILE A 18 -3.98 6.19 -5.17
C ILE A 18 -2.50 6.57 -5.19
N LEU A 19 -1.69 5.96 -6.07
CA LEU A 19 -0.25 6.19 -6.09
C LEU A 19 0.15 7.65 -6.34
N PRO A 20 -0.40 8.35 -7.35
CA PRO A 20 -0.07 9.76 -7.55
C PRO A 20 -0.55 10.65 -6.39
N SER A 21 -1.71 10.35 -5.78
CA SER A 21 -2.22 11.14 -4.67
C SER A 21 -1.36 11.00 -3.41
N GLU A 22 -0.89 9.81 -3.07
CA GLU A 22 0.03 9.61 -1.95
C GLU A 22 1.43 10.17 -2.25
N ALA A 23 1.93 10.01 -3.46
CA ALA A 23 3.23 10.53 -3.85
C ALA A 23 3.28 12.06 -3.81
N SER A 24 2.19 12.74 -4.18
CA SER A 24 2.11 14.19 -4.19
C SER A 24 2.24 14.83 -2.79
N VAL A 25 1.94 14.09 -1.72
CA VAL A 25 2.02 14.60 -0.33
C VAL A 25 3.42 15.10 0.00
N VAL A 26 4.47 14.41 -0.46
CA VAL A 26 5.87 14.83 -0.23
C VAL A 26 6.17 16.15 -0.92
N ASP A 27 5.61 16.36 -2.11
CA ASP A 27 5.88 17.58 -2.90
C ASP A 27 5.14 18.80 -2.35
N TYR A 28 3.92 18.61 -1.82
CA TYR A 28 3.09 19.69 -1.29
C TYR A 28 3.40 20.05 0.18
N PHE A 29 3.79 19.06 0.98
CA PHE A 29 3.96 19.21 2.44
C PHE A 29 5.30 18.60 2.92
N PRO A 30 6.46 19.06 2.41
CA PRO A 30 7.75 18.48 2.78
C PRO A 30 8.04 18.61 4.30
N ASP A 31 7.70 19.76 4.90
CA ASP A 31 7.98 20.06 6.33
C ASP A 31 6.95 19.44 7.30
N HIS A 32 5.79 19.01 6.80
CA HIS A 32 4.67 18.49 7.59
C HIS A 32 4.12 17.19 7.04
N PHE A 33 5.01 16.37 6.49
CA PHE A 33 4.66 15.11 5.81
C PHE A 33 3.84 14.17 6.69
N GLU A 34 4.19 14.04 7.98
CA GLU A 34 3.52 13.13 8.92
C GLU A 34 2.05 13.51 9.14
N ILE A 35 1.79 14.82 9.29
CA ILE A 35 0.43 15.34 9.51
C ILE A 35 -0.38 15.21 8.22
N ALA A 36 0.20 15.62 7.09
CA ALA A 36 -0.47 15.57 5.80
C ALA A 36 -0.84 14.13 5.41
N THR A 37 0.11 13.19 5.53
CA THR A 37 -0.12 11.77 5.28
C THR A 37 -1.17 11.19 6.24
N THR A 38 -1.16 11.61 7.51
CA THR A 38 -2.18 11.20 8.47
C THR A 38 -3.58 11.62 7.99
N ILE A 39 -3.76 12.87 7.57
CA ILE A 39 -5.05 13.39 7.09
C ILE A 39 -5.51 12.64 5.84
N VAL A 40 -4.64 12.45 4.85
CA VAL A 40 -4.97 11.71 3.61
C VAL A 40 -5.43 10.29 3.93
N LEU A 41 -4.72 9.61 4.80
CA LEU A 41 -5.05 8.24 5.16
C LEU A 41 -6.29 8.10 6.05
N LEU A 42 -6.79 9.16 6.74
CA LEU A 42 -8.04 9.10 7.50
C LEU A 42 -9.23 8.69 6.64
N GLY A 43 -9.25 9.08 5.37
CA GLY A 43 -10.32 8.72 4.44
C GLY A 43 -10.56 7.21 4.35
N SER A 44 -9.50 6.41 4.36
CA SER A 44 -9.62 4.94 4.32
C SER A 44 -10.20 4.37 5.63
N GLY A 45 -9.91 4.98 6.78
CA GLY A 45 -10.52 4.61 8.07
C GLY A 45 -12.02 4.92 8.09
N VAL A 46 -12.42 6.08 7.57
CA VAL A 46 -13.84 6.45 7.42
C VAL A 46 -14.55 5.46 6.49
N GLY A 47 -13.94 5.13 5.34
CA GLY A 47 -14.47 4.11 4.42
C GLY A 47 -14.66 2.75 5.09
N MET A 48 -13.68 2.28 5.84
CA MET A 48 -13.74 1.01 6.57
C MET A 48 -14.84 0.98 7.63
N MET A 49 -15.14 2.12 8.25
CA MET A 49 -16.22 2.25 9.23
C MET A 49 -17.59 2.27 8.57
N THR A 50 -17.74 2.95 7.44
CA THR A 50 -19.07 3.28 6.86
C THR A 50 -19.49 2.35 5.72
N LEU A 51 -18.54 1.92 4.86
CA LEU A 51 -18.86 1.14 3.66
C LEU A 51 -19.49 -0.22 3.95
N PRO A 52 -19.09 -0.99 4.97
CA PRO A 52 -19.75 -2.27 5.26
C PRO A 52 -21.25 -2.09 5.57
N LEU A 53 -21.60 -1.13 6.41
CA LEU A 53 -23.00 -0.83 6.75
C LEU A 53 -23.79 -0.32 5.54
N LEU A 54 -23.18 0.59 4.77
CA LEU A 54 -23.80 1.10 3.53
C LEU A 54 -24.04 -0.04 2.53
N THR A 55 -23.05 -0.90 2.35
CA THR A 55 -23.15 -2.02 1.41
C THR A 55 -24.24 -2.99 1.84
N GLU A 56 -24.37 -3.32 3.12
CA GLU A 56 -25.44 -4.16 3.66
C GLU A 56 -26.80 -3.58 3.34
N GLN A 57 -27.03 -2.29 3.64
CA GLN A 57 -28.29 -1.60 3.34
C GLN A 57 -28.61 -1.57 1.85
N LEU A 58 -27.59 -1.31 1.00
CA LEU A 58 -27.77 -1.30 -0.45
C LEU A 58 -28.10 -2.69 -1.00
N VAL A 59 -27.47 -3.75 -0.48
CA VAL A 59 -27.76 -5.13 -0.90
C VAL A 59 -29.17 -5.53 -0.50
N MET A 60 -29.63 -5.15 0.69
CA MET A 60 -31.01 -5.41 1.14
C MET A 60 -32.04 -4.66 0.29
N ALA A 61 -31.77 -3.39 -0.07
CA ALA A 61 -32.73 -2.55 -0.81
C ALA A 61 -32.74 -2.81 -2.32
N TYR A 62 -31.56 -3.06 -2.94
CA TYR A 62 -31.39 -3.06 -4.40
C TYR A 62 -30.76 -4.36 -4.94
N SER A 63 -30.59 -5.37 -4.11
CA SER A 63 -29.80 -6.56 -4.43
C SER A 63 -28.31 -6.25 -4.73
N TRP A 64 -27.48 -7.28 -4.91
CA TRP A 64 -26.05 -7.11 -5.14
C TRP A 64 -25.71 -6.31 -6.42
N ARG A 65 -26.55 -6.41 -7.48
CA ARG A 65 -26.33 -5.68 -8.74
C ARG A 65 -26.54 -4.18 -8.59
N GLY A 66 -27.61 -3.79 -7.92
CA GLY A 66 -27.88 -2.38 -7.61
C GLY A 66 -26.87 -1.79 -6.63
N ALA A 67 -26.45 -2.55 -5.62
CA ALA A 67 -25.41 -2.13 -4.70
C ALA A 67 -24.09 -1.81 -5.41
N ILE A 68 -23.63 -2.68 -6.32
CA ILE A 68 -22.40 -2.45 -7.10
C ILE A 68 -22.53 -1.20 -7.99
N LEU A 69 -23.69 -0.99 -8.62
CA LEU A 69 -23.92 0.19 -9.44
C LEU A 69 -23.79 1.49 -8.65
N ILE A 70 -24.42 1.55 -7.47
CA ILE A 70 -24.38 2.74 -6.60
C ILE A 70 -22.98 2.97 -6.06
N LEU A 71 -22.26 1.92 -5.62
CA LEU A 71 -20.89 2.03 -5.16
C LEU A 71 -19.95 2.46 -6.31
N GLY A 72 -20.19 2.00 -7.54
CA GLY A 72 -19.49 2.47 -8.73
C GLY A 72 -19.72 3.95 -9.01
N ALA A 73 -20.96 4.43 -8.87
CA ALA A 73 -21.29 5.85 -9.00
C ALA A 73 -20.61 6.72 -7.93
N LEU A 74 -20.52 6.23 -6.68
CA LEU A 74 -19.74 6.90 -5.64
C LEU A 74 -18.25 6.99 -6.02
N ASN A 75 -17.66 5.93 -6.54
CA ASN A 75 -16.27 5.94 -7.00
C ASN A 75 -16.03 6.91 -8.16
N PHE A 76 -17.05 7.22 -8.96
CA PHE A 76 -16.91 8.16 -10.06
C PHE A 76 -16.54 9.59 -9.61
N HIS A 77 -16.81 9.95 -8.35
CA HIS A 77 -16.35 11.22 -7.77
C HIS A 77 -14.81 11.35 -7.75
N SER A 78 -14.08 10.23 -7.79
CA SER A 78 -12.62 10.24 -7.91
C SER A 78 -12.12 10.91 -9.19
N CYS A 79 -12.92 10.90 -10.27
CA CYS A 79 -12.58 11.61 -11.50
C CYS A 79 -12.58 13.14 -11.28
N ALA A 80 -13.59 13.66 -10.55
CA ALA A 80 -13.66 15.08 -10.24
C ALA A 80 -12.51 15.53 -9.33
N THR A 81 -12.18 14.74 -8.30
CA THR A 81 -11.04 15.04 -7.42
C THR A 81 -9.70 14.94 -8.15
N GLY A 82 -9.54 13.97 -9.06
CA GLY A 82 -8.35 13.83 -9.90
C GLY A 82 -8.11 15.03 -10.82
N LEU A 83 -9.19 15.61 -11.38
CA LEU A 83 -9.11 16.82 -12.20
C LEU A 83 -8.68 18.08 -11.40
N LEU A 84 -8.90 18.08 -10.09
CA LEU A 84 -8.47 19.18 -9.21
C LEU A 84 -7.00 19.04 -8.79
N MET A 85 -6.38 17.89 -8.99
CA MET A 85 -4.96 17.70 -8.70
C MET A 85 -4.12 18.38 -9.78
N THR A 86 -3.44 19.47 -9.39
CA THR A 86 -2.46 20.15 -10.23
C THR A 86 -1.06 19.71 -9.85
N SER A 87 -0.14 19.66 -10.81
CA SER A 87 1.27 19.39 -10.50
C SER A 87 1.82 20.51 -9.62
N SER A 88 2.61 20.17 -8.58
CA SER A 88 3.24 21.14 -7.69
C SER A 88 4.12 22.14 -8.46
N SER A 89 4.76 21.73 -9.56
CA SER A 89 5.52 22.59 -10.46
C SER A 89 4.64 23.60 -11.21
N GLN A 90 3.45 23.19 -11.65
CA GLN A 90 2.48 24.10 -12.26
C GLN A 90 1.92 25.11 -11.25
N GLN A 91 1.63 24.69 -10.04
CA GLN A 91 1.10 25.56 -8.99
C GLN A 91 2.11 26.63 -8.60
N ARG A 92 3.41 26.31 -8.47
CA ARG A 92 4.49 27.27 -8.20
C ARG A 92 4.65 28.27 -9.34
N ARG A 93 4.54 27.84 -10.60
CA ARG A 93 4.51 28.76 -11.77
C ARG A 93 3.34 29.72 -11.72
N ILE A 94 2.16 29.26 -11.29
CA ILE A 94 0.96 30.11 -11.14
C ILE A 94 1.13 31.13 -10.01
N LEU A 95 1.78 30.72 -8.90
CA LEU A 95 2.01 31.58 -7.73
C LEU A 95 3.22 32.50 -7.88
N GLY A 96 4.00 32.39 -8.97
CA GLY A 96 5.16 33.25 -9.23
C GLY A 96 6.33 33.07 -8.26
N GLU A 97 6.38 31.92 -7.56
CA GLU A 97 7.47 31.64 -6.64
C GLU A 97 8.75 31.25 -7.39
N PRO A 98 9.94 31.77 -6.98
CA PRO A 98 11.20 31.43 -7.60
C PRO A 98 11.47 29.92 -7.47
N THR A 99 11.74 29.28 -8.60
CA THR A 99 11.95 27.84 -8.71
C THR A 99 13.25 27.42 -8.02
N PHE A 100 13.21 27.15 -6.73
CA PHE A 100 14.36 26.60 -5.98
C PHE A 100 14.71 25.15 -6.40
N LEU A 101 13.85 24.48 -7.17
CA LEU A 101 14.01 23.11 -7.66
C LEU A 101 14.15 23.06 -9.20
N ALA A 102 14.94 23.94 -9.79
CA ALA A 102 15.30 23.85 -11.21
C ALA A 102 15.91 22.49 -11.59
N GLY A 103 16.56 21.79 -10.64
CA GLY A 103 17.09 20.45 -10.86
C GLY A 103 16.01 19.35 -11.03
N ARG A 104 14.83 19.50 -10.41
CA ARG A 104 13.76 18.48 -10.50
C ARG A 104 12.88 18.66 -11.74
N ALA A 105 12.72 19.90 -12.21
CA ALA A 105 12.05 20.20 -13.48
C ALA A 105 12.88 19.72 -14.67
N GLN A 106 14.22 19.83 -14.60
CA GLN A 106 15.12 19.29 -15.63
C GLN A 106 15.04 17.77 -15.74
N ILE A 107 14.92 17.03 -14.62
CA ILE A 107 14.76 15.58 -14.68
C ILE A 107 13.41 15.19 -15.33
N GLY A 108 12.35 15.96 -15.12
CA GLY A 108 11.05 15.77 -15.78
C GLY A 108 11.06 16.13 -17.27
N GLU A 109 11.74 17.24 -17.63
CA GLU A 109 11.94 17.67 -19.01
C GLU A 109 12.90 16.71 -19.75
N ASP A 110 13.99 16.26 -19.11
CA ASP A 110 14.88 15.23 -19.62
C ASP A 110 14.16 13.88 -19.84
N HIS A 111 13.16 13.56 -19.02
CA HIS A 111 12.33 12.36 -19.19
C HIS A 111 11.34 12.50 -20.35
N GLU A 112 10.67 13.65 -20.51
CA GLU A 112 9.81 13.91 -21.66
C GLU A 112 10.62 14.03 -22.96
N GLU A 113 11.77 14.68 -22.93
CA GLU A 113 12.69 14.77 -24.05
C GLU A 113 13.29 13.39 -24.40
N THR A 114 13.62 12.59 -23.38
CA THR A 114 14.09 11.21 -23.59
C THR A 114 13.00 10.32 -24.19
N VAL A 115 11.75 10.45 -23.73
CA VAL A 115 10.59 9.71 -24.28
C VAL A 115 10.27 10.18 -25.71
N SER A 116 10.35 11.48 -26.00
CA SER A 116 10.15 12.01 -27.36
C SER A 116 11.25 11.58 -28.30
N LEU A 117 12.52 11.63 -27.89
CA LEU A 117 13.67 11.14 -28.65
C LEU A 117 13.63 9.63 -28.90
N ILE A 118 13.13 8.85 -27.92
CA ILE A 118 12.94 7.40 -28.05
C ILE A 118 11.81 7.12 -29.05
N ASN A 119 10.70 7.88 -28.99
CA ASN A 119 9.61 7.74 -29.97
C ASN A 119 10.05 8.15 -31.39
N GLU A 120 10.82 9.22 -31.53
CA GLU A 120 11.34 9.67 -32.80
C GLU A 120 12.37 8.69 -33.36
N GLN A 121 13.27 8.16 -32.54
CA GLN A 121 14.22 7.14 -32.92
C GLN A 121 13.58 5.79 -33.22
N THR A 122 12.50 5.42 -32.51
CA THR A 122 11.73 4.20 -32.77
C THR A 122 10.94 4.30 -34.08
N THR A 123 10.41 5.48 -34.41
CA THR A 123 9.73 5.72 -35.70
C THR A 123 10.70 5.75 -36.88
N VAL A 124 11.90 6.33 -36.70
CA VAL A 124 12.96 6.33 -37.73
C VAL A 124 13.52 4.91 -37.93
N ASP A 125 13.73 4.14 -36.86
CA ASP A 125 14.19 2.74 -36.96
C ASP A 125 13.12 1.82 -37.57
N LEU A 126 11.82 2.07 -37.35
CA LEU A 126 10.72 1.34 -37.99
C LEU A 126 10.62 1.65 -39.50
N HIS A 127 10.92 2.88 -39.91
CA HIS A 127 10.91 3.26 -41.33
C HIS A 127 12.13 2.67 -42.10
N ASN A 128 13.24 2.43 -41.41
CA ASN A 128 14.44 1.83 -42.01
C ASN A 128 14.40 0.28 -42.05
N ILE A 129 13.40 -0.37 -41.42
CA ILE A 129 13.21 -1.84 -41.42
C ILE A 129 12.65 -2.35 -42.77
N ASP A 130 11.99 -1.50 -43.55
CA ASP A 130 11.39 -1.89 -44.84
C ASP A 130 12.41 -2.08 -45.97
N ASP A 131 13.65 -1.62 -45.76
CA ASP A 131 14.66 -1.62 -46.84
C ASP A 131 15.76 -2.71 -46.73
N ASP A 132 15.84 -3.48 -45.61
CA ASP A 132 16.91 -4.49 -45.41
C ASP A 132 16.34 -5.88 -45.09
N ARG A 133 15.90 -6.62 -46.12
CA ARG A 133 15.42 -8.00 -46.04
C ARG A 133 16.54 -9.02 -45.94
N ASN A 134 17.34 -8.97 -44.85
CA ASN A 134 18.25 -10.07 -44.51
C ASN A 134 17.93 -10.58 -43.10
N ASP A 135 17.85 -11.91 -42.93
CA ASP A 135 17.51 -12.59 -41.65
C ASP A 135 18.37 -12.13 -40.47
N ASP A 136 19.63 -11.73 -40.69
CA ASP A 136 20.49 -11.14 -39.67
C ASP A 136 20.06 -9.74 -39.20
N GLY A 137 19.40 -8.97 -40.05
CA GLY A 137 18.84 -7.66 -39.74
C GLY A 137 17.68 -7.73 -38.78
N VAL A 138 16.75 -8.69 -38.97
CA VAL A 138 15.57 -8.90 -38.13
C VAL A 138 15.96 -9.32 -36.72
N PHE A 139 16.96 -10.20 -36.58
CA PHE A 139 17.47 -10.65 -35.28
C PHE A 139 18.16 -9.52 -34.49
N ARG A 140 18.97 -8.69 -35.18
CA ARG A 140 19.61 -7.51 -34.59
C ARG A 140 18.61 -6.44 -34.18
N SER A 141 17.56 -6.22 -35.00
CA SER A 141 16.48 -5.28 -34.69
C SER A 141 15.65 -5.74 -33.50
N SER A 142 15.29 -7.02 -33.45
CA SER A 142 14.59 -7.61 -32.30
C SER A 142 15.42 -7.48 -30.99
N ALA A 143 16.74 -7.70 -31.08
CA ALA A 143 17.62 -7.55 -29.92
C ALA A 143 17.74 -6.08 -29.46
N LYS A 144 17.71 -5.10 -30.38
CA LYS A 144 17.68 -3.66 -30.06
C LYS A 144 16.36 -3.28 -29.39
N ILE A 145 15.21 -3.73 -29.93
CA ILE A 145 13.88 -3.49 -29.36
C ILE A 145 13.80 -4.07 -27.94
N VAL A 146 14.26 -5.29 -27.73
CA VAL A 146 14.27 -5.92 -26.38
C VAL A 146 15.17 -5.15 -25.42
N ARG A 147 16.34 -4.66 -25.89
CA ARG A 147 17.24 -3.84 -25.04
C ARG A 147 16.61 -2.47 -24.72
N ALA A 148 16.00 -1.82 -25.69
CA ALA A 148 15.28 -0.56 -25.50
C ALA A 148 14.09 -0.74 -24.54
N SER A 149 13.26 -1.75 -24.73
CA SER A 149 12.15 -2.09 -23.83
C SER A 149 12.64 -2.40 -22.42
N LYS A 150 13.77 -3.14 -22.28
CA LYS A 150 14.38 -3.42 -20.98
C LYS A 150 14.90 -2.15 -20.30
N LYS A 151 15.50 -1.24 -21.07
CA LYS A 151 16.00 0.04 -20.56
C LYS A 151 14.84 0.91 -20.11
N ILE A 152 13.78 1.07 -20.93
CA ILE A 152 12.55 1.80 -20.59
C ILE A 152 11.92 1.21 -19.34
N PHE A 153 11.81 -0.12 -19.24
CA PHE A 153 11.27 -0.80 -18.07
C PHE A 153 12.09 -0.52 -16.81
N LEU A 154 13.43 -0.57 -16.90
CA LEU A 154 14.33 -0.29 -15.77
C LEU A 154 14.31 1.19 -15.36
N ASP A 155 14.10 2.11 -16.30
CA ASP A 155 14.01 3.54 -16.03
C ASP A 155 12.62 3.89 -15.42
N ILE A 156 11.53 3.26 -15.90
CA ILE A 156 10.19 3.42 -15.32
C ILE A 156 10.13 2.87 -13.88
N PHE A 157 10.72 1.69 -13.64
CA PHE A 157 10.71 1.06 -12.33
C PHE A 157 11.79 1.58 -11.38
N ASP A 158 12.63 2.50 -11.76
CA ASP A 158 13.75 3.06 -10.97
C ASP A 158 14.36 2.09 -9.95
N VAL A 159 14.81 0.93 -10.43
CA VAL A 159 15.41 -0.16 -9.62
C VAL A 159 16.62 0.32 -8.79
N LYS A 160 17.10 1.55 -9.06
CA LYS A 160 18.21 2.16 -8.32
C LYS A 160 17.89 2.33 -6.83
N VAL A 161 16.59 2.42 -6.44
CA VAL A 161 16.17 2.45 -5.03
C VAL A 161 16.76 1.28 -4.23
N PHE A 162 16.74 0.05 -4.78
CA PHE A 162 17.31 -1.12 -4.12
C PHE A 162 18.85 -1.11 -4.05
N ARG A 163 19.49 -0.40 -4.96
CA ARG A 163 20.94 -0.28 -5.00
C ARG A 163 21.45 0.78 -4.03
N GLU A 164 20.76 1.88 -3.90
CA GLU A 164 21.09 2.97 -2.99
C GLU A 164 20.70 2.66 -1.54
N CYS A 165 19.57 1.97 -1.37
CA CYS A 165 19.06 1.56 -0.06
C CYS A 165 18.86 0.04 0.00
N PRO A 166 19.93 -0.76 0.26
CA PRO A 166 19.80 -2.23 0.31
C PRO A 166 18.77 -2.72 1.33
N ARG A 167 18.54 -1.92 2.39
CA ARG A 167 17.52 -2.21 3.42
C ARG A 167 16.10 -2.02 2.95
N PHE A 168 15.89 -1.39 1.80
CA PHE A 168 14.57 -1.18 1.25
C PHE A 168 13.83 -2.49 0.95
N ILE A 169 14.58 -3.58 0.65
CA ILE A 169 14.00 -4.92 0.50
C ILE A 169 13.31 -5.40 1.78
N THR A 170 13.85 -5.06 2.95
CA THR A 170 13.24 -5.38 4.25
C THR A 170 11.89 -4.69 4.40
N ILE A 171 11.78 -3.44 3.93
CA ILE A 171 10.53 -2.69 3.95
C ILE A 171 9.51 -3.33 3.00
N CYS A 172 9.91 -3.70 1.78
CA CYS A 172 9.03 -4.42 0.85
C CYS A 172 8.51 -5.74 1.46
N MET A 173 9.38 -6.52 2.11
CA MET A 173 8.97 -7.75 2.81
C MET A 173 8.00 -7.47 3.95
N THR A 174 8.19 -6.37 4.69
CA THR A 174 7.28 -5.94 5.74
C THR A 174 5.90 -5.59 5.19
N PHE A 175 5.83 -4.84 4.09
CA PHE A 175 4.57 -4.52 3.44
C PHE A 175 3.85 -5.76 2.91
N PHE A 176 4.59 -6.71 2.34
CA PHE A 176 4.05 -7.99 1.90
C PHE A 176 3.41 -8.77 3.06
N THR A 177 4.14 -8.96 4.17
CA THR A 177 3.62 -9.70 5.34
C THR A 177 2.48 -8.97 6.04
N SER A 178 2.53 -7.63 6.05
CA SER A 178 1.46 -6.79 6.55
C SER A 178 0.17 -6.98 5.77
N ALA A 179 0.25 -7.05 4.44
CA ALA A 179 -0.89 -7.26 3.57
C ALA A 179 -1.58 -8.60 3.82
N VAL A 180 -0.78 -9.67 3.99
CA VAL A 180 -1.32 -11.00 4.35
C VAL A 180 -2.14 -10.94 5.64
N SER A 181 -1.62 -10.27 6.67
CA SER A 181 -2.29 -10.14 7.97
C SER A 181 -3.53 -9.25 7.88
N TYR A 182 -3.45 -8.15 7.15
CA TYR A 182 -4.53 -7.20 6.97
C TYR A 182 -5.75 -7.83 6.29
N TYR A 183 -5.52 -8.49 5.14
CA TYR A 183 -6.60 -9.13 4.39
C TYR A 183 -7.15 -10.36 5.09
N GLY A 184 -6.29 -11.15 5.70
CA GLY A 184 -6.73 -12.27 6.51
C GLY A 184 -7.67 -11.84 7.65
N TRP A 185 -7.37 -10.73 8.30
CA TRP A 185 -8.24 -10.19 9.34
C TRP A 185 -9.57 -9.66 8.78
N ILE A 186 -9.54 -8.82 7.75
CA ILE A 186 -10.75 -8.21 7.17
C ILE A 186 -11.71 -9.27 6.64
N VAL A 187 -11.21 -10.22 5.86
CA VAL A 187 -12.04 -11.23 5.20
C VAL A 187 -12.67 -12.19 6.21
N PHE A 188 -11.92 -12.57 7.24
CA PHE A 188 -12.37 -13.60 8.19
C PHE A 188 -12.90 -13.06 9.51
N LEU A 189 -12.95 -11.75 9.71
CA LEU A 189 -13.47 -11.14 10.95
C LEU A 189 -14.94 -11.51 11.22
N ILE A 190 -15.80 -11.29 10.25
CA ILE A 190 -17.25 -11.59 10.36
C ILE A 190 -17.50 -13.10 10.39
N PRO A 191 -16.96 -13.92 9.45
CA PRO A 191 -17.13 -15.38 9.51
C PRO A 191 -16.63 -16.03 10.81
N ASN A 192 -15.52 -15.53 11.37
CA ASN A 192 -15.05 -16.01 12.68
C ASN A 192 -16.03 -15.70 13.81
N ALA A 193 -16.63 -14.51 13.82
CA ALA A 193 -17.60 -14.13 14.82
C ALA A 193 -18.88 -14.97 14.73
N GLU A 194 -19.37 -15.22 13.54
CA GLU A 194 -20.52 -16.10 13.28
C GLU A 194 -20.26 -17.53 13.71
N ALA A 195 -19.07 -18.08 13.38
CA ALA A 195 -18.64 -19.41 13.82
C ALA A 195 -18.54 -19.52 15.36
N LYS A 196 -18.32 -18.41 16.07
CA LYS A 196 -18.33 -18.34 17.53
C LYS A 196 -19.73 -18.16 18.13
N GLY A 197 -20.78 -18.18 17.28
CA GLY A 197 -22.19 -18.11 17.69
C GLY A 197 -22.74 -16.68 17.85
N ILE A 198 -22.10 -15.68 17.25
CA ILE A 198 -22.57 -14.29 17.23
C ILE A 198 -23.50 -14.13 16.02
N SER A 199 -24.63 -13.46 16.22
CA SER A 199 -25.60 -13.21 15.14
C SER A 199 -24.96 -12.31 14.05
N PRO A 200 -25.31 -12.50 12.75
CA PRO A 200 -24.76 -11.72 11.64
C PRO A 200 -24.84 -10.21 11.85
N ASP A 201 -25.99 -9.68 12.31
CA ASP A 201 -26.20 -8.26 12.57
C ASP A 201 -25.21 -7.68 13.59
N LYS A 202 -24.81 -8.48 14.59
CA LYS A 202 -23.81 -8.09 15.58
C LYS A 202 -22.38 -8.31 15.08
N ALA A 203 -22.16 -9.28 14.21
CA ALA A 203 -20.85 -9.57 13.65
C ALA A 203 -20.38 -8.44 12.71
N VAL A 204 -21.27 -7.85 11.93
CA VAL A 204 -20.97 -6.69 11.06
C VAL A 204 -20.47 -5.48 11.88
N LEU A 205 -20.98 -5.30 13.10
CA LEU A 205 -20.54 -4.20 13.97
C LEU A 205 -19.05 -4.28 14.33
N PHE A 206 -18.43 -5.46 14.29
CA PHE A 206 -16.99 -5.55 14.52
C PHE A 206 -16.17 -4.83 13.44
N ALA A 207 -16.61 -4.84 12.19
CA ALA A 207 -15.97 -4.07 11.13
C ALA A 207 -16.10 -2.56 11.38
N THR A 208 -17.27 -2.10 11.83
CA THR A 208 -17.50 -0.69 12.18
C THR A 208 -16.65 -0.26 13.38
N ILE A 209 -16.61 -1.07 14.45
CA ILE A 209 -15.76 -0.84 15.63
C ILE A 209 -14.28 -0.80 15.24
N GLY A 210 -13.84 -1.76 14.43
CA GLY A 210 -12.49 -1.80 13.90
C GLY A 210 -12.15 -0.59 13.04
N GLY A 211 -13.07 -0.16 12.17
CA GLY A 211 -12.91 1.03 11.34
C GLY A 211 -12.81 2.32 12.14
N ALA A 212 -13.66 2.51 13.15
CA ALA A 212 -13.58 3.64 14.07
C ALA A 212 -12.23 3.64 14.81
N ALA A 213 -11.82 2.50 15.37
CA ALA A 213 -10.53 2.37 16.05
C ALA A 213 -9.34 2.60 15.11
N ASN A 214 -9.45 2.27 13.82
CA ASN A 214 -8.43 2.52 12.80
C ASN A 214 -8.15 4.02 12.63
N ILE A 215 -9.19 4.85 12.65
CA ILE A 215 -9.05 6.32 12.62
C ILE A 215 -8.22 6.78 13.83
N PHE A 216 -8.57 6.33 15.04
CA PHE A 216 -7.83 6.68 16.25
C PHE A 216 -6.38 6.18 16.22
N GLY A 217 -6.11 5.01 15.67
CA GLY A 217 -4.76 4.48 15.49
C GLY A 217 -3.89 5.38 14.62
N ARG A 218 -4.41 5.85 13.50
CA ARG A 218 -3.71 6.79 12.61
C ARG A 218 -3.45 8.13 13.28
N LEU A 219 -4.46 8.71 13.93
CA LEU A 219 -4.31 9.96 14.65
C LEU A 219 -3.25 9.85 15.76
N THR A 220 -3.27 8.75 16.51
CA THR A 220 -2.30 8.51 17.59
C THR A 220 -0.88 8.41 17.03
N VAL A 221 -0.65 7.61 16.00
CA VAL A 221 0.68 7.44 15.40
C VAL A 221 1.14 8.73 14.74
N GLY A 222 0.26 9.45 14.03
CA GLY A 222 0.59 10.74 13.43
C GLY A 222 0.98 11.78 14.49
N PHE A 223 0.25 11.83 15.61
CA PHE A 223 0.60 12.70 16.73
C PHE A 223 1.95 12.31 17.36
N LEU A 224 2.19 11.02 17.60
CA LEU A 224 3.44 10.52 18.16
C LEU A 224 4.63 10.84 17.25
N ALA A 225 4.48 10.64 15.94
CA ALA A 225 5.52 10.96 14.97
C ALA A 225 5.83 12.46 14.95
N ALA A 226 4.79 13.31 14.82
CA ALA A 226 4.95 14.75 14.67
C ALA A 226 5.41 15.47 15.96
N ARG A 227 5.10 14.94 17.17
CA ARG A 227 5.39 15.62 18.43
C ARG A 227 6.50 14.99 19.23
N LEU A 228 6.66 13.67 19.19
CA LEU A 228 7.64 12.96 20.01
C LEU A 228 8.85 12.48 19.21
N ASN A 229 8.89 12.71 17.88
CA ASN A 229 9.98 12.26 17.00
C ASN A 229 10.33 10.77 17.21
N LEU A 230 9.34 9.94 17.49
CA LEU A 230 9.55 8.51 17.67
C LEU A 230 9.92 7.88 16.33
N LYS A 231 10.97 7.09 16.33
CA LYS A 231 11.39 6.37 15.12
C LYS A 231 10.26 5.46 14.62
N PRO A 232 9.87 5.57 13.34
CA PRO A 232 8.78 4.77 12.77
C PRO A 232 8.95 3.26 13.00
N GLN A 233 10.19 2.77 12.98
CA GLN A 233 10.54 1.37 13.22
C GLN A 233 10.09 0.88 14.60
N VAL A 234 10.32 1.67 15.63
CA VAL A 234 9.97 1.33 17.02
C VAL A 234 8.45 1.27 17.18
N THR A 235 7.76 2.30 16.69
CA THR A 235 6.30 2.38 16.71
C THR A 235 5.68 1.19 15.98
N TYR A 236 6.21 0.86 14.81
CA TYR A 236 5.76 -0.27 14.01
C TYR A 236 5.90 -1.61 14.75
N CYS A 237 7.05 -1.86 15.38
CA CYS A 237 7.27 -3.10 16.15
C CYS A 237 6.29 -3.25 17.32
N PHE A 238 6.05 -2.17 18.06
CA PHE A 238 5.06 -2.19 19.15
C PHE A 238 3.66 -2.54 18.63
N ILE A 239 3.26 -1.96 17.50
CA ILE A 239 1.97 -2.23 16.88
C ILE A 239 1.88 -3.70 16.44
N CYS A 240 2.94 -4.25 15.83
CA CYS A 240 2.96 -5.66 15.40
C CYS A 240 2.80 -6.62 16.60
N ILE A 241 3.50 -6.36 17.70
CA ILE A 241 3.40 -7.18 18.92
C ILE A 241 1.99 -7.08 19.52
N ALA A 242 1.41 -5.88 19.59
CA ALA A 242 0.04 -5.68 20.08
C ALA A 242 -0.98 -6.42 19.21
N THR A 243 -0.83 -6.34 17.87
CA THR A 243 -1.70 -7.04 16.91
C THR A 243 -1.58 -8.55 17.06
N ALA A 244 -0.35 -9.08 17.20
CA ALA A 244 -0.12 -10.51 17.42
C ALA A 244 -0.81 -10.98 18.71
N GLY A 245 -0.67 -10.22 19.80
CA GLY A 245 -1.36 -10.50 21.06
C GLY A 245 -2.88 -10.54 20.90
N ALA A 246 -3.47 -9.59 20.19
CA ALA A 246 -4.91 -9.56 19.94
C ALA A 246 -5.36 -10.76 19.10
N PHE A 247 -4.58 -11.20 18.10
CA PHE A 247 -4.88 -12.39 17.33
C PHE A 247 -4.81 -13.67 18.16
N PHE A 248 -3.81 -13.82 19.00
CA PHE A 248 -3.73 -14.99 19.91
C PHE A 248 -4.85 -14.99 20.94
N CYS A 249 -5.23 -13.83 21.48
CA CYS A 249 -6.37 -13.72 22.41
C CYS A 249 -7.70 -14.12 21.78
N ASN A 250 -7.85 -14.01 20.46
CA ASN A 250 -9.06 -14.44 19.75
C ASN A 250 -9.33 -15.95 19.94
N PHE A 251 -8.27 -16.76 20.07
CA PHE A 251 -8.37 -18.21 20.32
C PHE A 251 -9.14 -18.53 21.61
N PHE A 252 -8.94 -17.74 22.67
CA PHE A 252 -9.45 -18.07 24.02
C PHE A 252 -10.84 -17.52 24.31
N THR A 253 -11.49 -16.81 23.38
CA THR A 253 -12.74 -16.12 23.68
C THR A 253 -13.83 -16.37 22.64
N LYS A 254 -15.08 -16.48 23.16
CA LYS A 254 -16.31 -16.50 22.39
C LYS A 254 -17.27 -15.35 22.81
N ARG A 255 -16.87 -14.54 23.81
CA ARG A 255 -17.73 -13.48 24.35
C ARG A 255 -17.73 -12.27 23.42
N TYR A 256 -18.93 -11.79 23.07
CA TYR A 256 -19.11 -10.62 22.20
C TYR A 256 -18.28 -9.41 22.65
N SER A 257 -18.33 -9.05 23.94
CA SER A 257 -17.62 -7.87 24.47
C SER A 257 -16.11 -7.98 24.28
N ILE A 258 -15.53 -9.17 24.49
CA ILE A 258 -14.07 -9.36 24.32
C ILE A 258 -13.72 -9.34 22.83
N LEU A 259 -14.52 -9.98 21.98
CA LEU A 259 -14.29 -9.93 20.53
C LEU A 259 -14.44 -8.49 19.98
N SER A 260 -15.35 -7.67 20.53
CA SER A 260 -15.45 -6.25 20.19
C SER A 260 -14.17 -5.48 20.57
N CYS A 261 -13.62 -5.73 21.76
CA CYS A 261 -12.36 -5.14 22.19
C CYS A 261 -11.20 -5.57 21.29
N LEU A 262 -11.13 -6.86 20.92
CA LEU A 262 -10.09 -7.37 20.02
C LEU A 262 -10.24 -6.76 18.60
N ALA A 263 -11.46 -6.60 18.10
CA ALA A 263 -11.71 -5.93 16.84
C ALA A 263 -11.26 -4.45 16.88
N ALA A 264 -11.53 -3.75 17.99
CA ALA A 264 -11.04 -2.39 18.20
C ALA A 264 -9.50 -2.33 18.26
N MET A 265 -8.87 -3.24 19.03
CA MET A 265 -7.40 -3.30 19.12
C MET A 265 -6.75 -3.57 17.76
N ASN A 266 -7.27 -4.52 17.00
CA ASN A 266 -6.77 -4.83 15.66
C ASN A 266 -6.99 -3.66 14.71
N GLY A 267 -8.17 -3.04 14.73
CA GLY A 267 -8.46 -1.86 13.93
C GLY A 267 -7.52 -0.70 14.23
N PHE A 268 -7.33 -0.37 15.52
CA PHE A 268 -6.38 0.64 15.98
C PHE A 268 -4.96 0.35 15.50
N ALA A 269 -4.51 -0.89 15.71
CA ALA A 269 -3.19 -1.34 15.31
C ALA A 269 -2.98 -1.25 13.78
N LEU A 270 -3.97 -1.68 12.99
CA LEU A 270 -3.91 -1.58 11.53
C LEU A 270 -3.82 -0.15 11.05
N GLY A 271 -4.60 0.77 11.62
CA GLY A 271 -4.52 2.19 11.28
C GLY A 271 -3.14 2.77 11.57
N GLY A 272 -2.61 2.50 12.75
CA GLY A 272 -1.27 2.91 13.14
C GLY A 272 -0.18 2.28 12.28
N LYS A 273 -0.34 1.00 11.89
CA LYS A 273 0.61 0.25 11.08
C LYS A 273 0.73 0.82 9.67
N VAL A 274 -0.38 1.09 9.00
CA VAL A 274 -0.39 1.68 7.65
C VAL A 274 0.33 3.03 7.64
N LEU A 275 0.05 3.90 8.61
CA LEU A 275 0.72 5.19 8.70
C LEU A 275 2.23 5.03 9.01
N SER A 276 2.57 4.20 10.01
CA SER A 276 3.98 3.94 10.36
C SER A 276 4.76 3.37 9.18
N SER A 277 4.13 2.56 8.33
CA SER A 277 4.75 1.99 7.13
C SER A 277 5.11 3.07 6.10
N ASN A 278 4.20 4.02 5.85
CA ASN A 278 4.46 5.14 4.94
C ASN A 278 5.57 6.05 5.48
N LEU A 279 5.56 6.32 6.79
CA LEU A 279 6.64 7.08 7.44
C LEU A 279 7.98 6.34 7.36
N LEU A 280 7.98 5.01 7.55
CA LEU A 280 9.16 4.17 7.41
C LEU A 280 9.73 4.19 5.99
N CYS A 281 8.87 4.17 4.97
CA CYS A 281 9.28 4.30 3.58
C CYS A 281 9.94 5.66 3.33
N LYS A 282 9.31 6.74 3.78
CA LYS A 282 9.82 8.11 3.64
C LYS A 282 11.17 8.32 4.35
N ASP A 283 11.33 7.77 5.56
CA ASP A 283 12.57 7.85 6.35
C ASP A 283 13.75 7.07 5.70
N SER A 284 13.44 6.13 4.83
CA SER A 284 14.43 5.20 4.25
C SER A 284 14.94 5.62 2.88
N VAL A 285 14.27 6.53 2.19
CA VAL A 285 14.61 6.96 0.82
C VAL A 285 14.61 8.48 0.71
N SER A 286 15.38 9.02 -0.27
CA SER A 286 15.34 10.45 -0.57
C SER A 286 13.98 10.86 -1.15
N ASP A 287 13.62 12.15 -1.02
CA ASP A 287 12.37 12.71 -1.52
C ASP A 287 12.16 12.46 -3.01
N GLU A 288 13.24 12.56 -3.79
CA GLU A 288 13.20 12.30 -5.23
C GLU A 288 12.83 10.87 -5.58
N ARG A 289 13.18 9.91 -4.72
CA ARG A 289 12.93 8.47 -4.95
C ARG A 289 11.69 7.94 -4.23
N TYR A 290 11.07 8.77 -3.42
CA TYR A 290 9.87 8.37 -2.66
C TYR A 290 8.74 7.86 -3.56
N PRO A 291 8.40 8.47 -4.72
CA PRO A 291 7.35 7.95 -5.60
C PRO A 291 7.67 6.55 -6.15
N ALA A 292 8.94 6.29 -6.51
CA ALA A 292 9.38 4.98 -6.96
C ALA A 292 9.34 3.94 -5.83
N ALA A 293 9.82 4.31 -4.64
CA ALA A 293 9.76 3.47 -3.45
C ALA A 293 8.30 3.14 -3.08
N LEU A 294 7.40 4.13 -3.11
CA LEU A 294 5.97 3.94 -2.87
C LEU A 294 5.35 2.94 -3.84
N SER A 295 5.75 2.98 -5.11
CA SER A 295 5.28 2.03 -6.13
C SER A 295 5.71 0.60 -5.82
N PHE A 296 6.96 0.38 -5.39
CA PHE A 296 7.45 -0.95 -5.02
C PHE A 296 6.79 -1.50 -3.76
N ILE A 297 6.60 -0.68 -2.72
CA ILE A 297 5.91 -1.14 -1.50
C ILE A 297 4.44 -1.43 -1.77
N SER A 298 3.77 -0.64 -2.62
CA SER A 298 2.39 -0.89 -3.05
C SER A 298 2.28 -2.18 -3.87
N LEU A 299 3.25 -2.46 -4.74
CA LEU A 299 3.32 -3.72 -5.48
C LEU A 299 3.51 -4.91 -4.52
N ALA A 300 4.44 -4.81 -3.57
CA ALA A 300 4.68 -5.84 -2.56
C ALA A 300 3.41 -6.08 -1.70
N PHE A 301 2.72 -5.01 -1.33
CA PHE A 301 1.46 -5.06 -0.60
C PHE A 301 0.38 -5.77 -1.43
N GLY A 302 0.16 -5.38 -2.69
CA GLY A 302 -0.84 -6.00 -3.57
C GLY A 302 -0.58 -7.49 -3.83
N ILE A 303 0.69 -7.90 -4.01
CA ILE A 303 1.05 -9.32 -4.12
C ILE A 303 0.75 -10.03 -2.79
N GLY A 304 1.07 -9.42 -1.66
CA GLY A 304 0.78 -9.95 -0.31
C GLY A 304 -0.72 -10.13 -0.08
N GLU A 305 -1.55 -9.20 -0.53
CA GLU A 305 -3.02 -9.31 -0.47
C GLU A 305 -3.53 -10.52 -1.26
N ALA A 306 -3.14 -10.61 -2.52
CA ALA A 306 -3.60 -11.68 -3.42
C ALA A 306 -3.18 -13.06 -2.92
N LEU A 307 -1.90 -13.22 -2.58
CA LEU A 307 -1.36 -14.49 -2.08
C LEU A 307 -1.88 -14.78 -0.66
N GLY A 308 -1.99 -13.76 0.19
CA GLY A 308 -2.52 -13.88 1.54
C GLY A 308 -3.95 -14.39 1.54
N ALA A 309 -4.84 -13.77 0.75
CA ALA A 309 -6.22 -14.21 0.62
C ALA A 309 -6.31 -15.68 0.15
N PHE A 310 -5.47 -16.05 -0.82
CA PHE A 310 -5.43 -17.42 -1.34
C PHE A 310 -4.92 -18.44 -0.29
N PHE A 311 -3.76 -18.20 0.30
CA PHE A 311 -3.16 -19.13 1.26
C PHE A 311 -3.95 -19.23 2.57
N ILE A 312 -4.53 -18.12 3.04
CA ILE A 312 -5.35 -18.11 4.24
C ILE A 312 -6.68 -18.83 3.99
N GLY A 313 -7.27 -18.68 2.78
CA GLY A 313 -8.42 -19.44 2.36
C GLY A 313 -8.12 -20.94 2.31
N LEU A 314 -7.01 -21.36 1.71
CA LEU A 314 -6.57 -22.76 1.71
C LEU A 314 -6.34 -23.29 3.13
N LEU A 315 -5.73 -22.51 4.00
CA LEU A 315 -5.51 -22.89 5.40
C LEU A 315 -6.84 -23.15 6.11
N TYR A 316 -7.83 -22.27 5.90
CA TYR A 316 -9.17 -22.49 6.43
C TYR A 316 -9.81 -23.74 5.84
N ASP A 317 -9.71 -23.96 4.53
CA ASP A 317 -10.29 -25.13 3.88
C ASP A 317 -9.71 -26.44 4.38
N TYR A 318 -8.42 -26.45 4.71
CA TYR A 318 -7.73 -27.60 5.26
C TYR A 318 -8.02 -27.84 6.75
N THR A 319 -7.98 -26.76 7.56
CA THR A 319 -8.10 -26.87 9.02
C THR A 319 -9.53 -26.79 9.52
N LYS A 320 -10.42 -26.15 8.73
CA LYS A 320 -11.81 -25.80 9.11
C LYS A 320 -11.91 -25.04 10.45
N SER A 321 -10.85 -24.33 10.82
CA SER A 321 -10.73 -23.63 12.10
C SER A 321 -10.28 -22.18 11.91
N PHE A 322 -11.13 -21.24 12.28
CA PHE A 322 -10.77 -19.83 12.34
C PHE A 322 -9.73 -19.55 13.43
N ASP A 323 -9.74 -20.30 14.52
CA ASP A 323 -8.81 -20.09 15.61
C ASP A 323 -7.36 -20.36 15.18
N ILE A 324 -7.12 -21.43 14.40
CA ILE A 324 -5.79 -21.71 13.81
C ILE A 324 -5.40 -20.60 12.84
N LEU A 325 -6.33 -20.13 12.02
CA LEU A 325 -6.11 -19.05 11.08
C LEU A 325 -5.64 -17.78 11.80
N PHE A 326 -6.34 -17.35 12.86
CA PHE A 326 -5.96 -16.18 13.64
C PHE A 326 -4.60 -16.37 14.36
N CYS A 327 -4.28 -17.59 14.81
CA CYS A 327 -2.94 -17.90 15.35
C CYS A 327 -1.84 -17.73 14.29
N VAL A 328 -2.07 -18.15 13.05
CA VAL A 328 -1.11 -17.96 11.94
C VAL A 328 -0.95 -16.47 11.61
N LEU A 329 -2.03 -15.68 11.62
CA LEU A 329 -1.94 -14.23 11.45
C LEU A 329 -1.15 -13.57 12.60
N GLY A 330 -1.32 -14.04 13.83
CA GLY A 330 -0.53 -13.61 14.98
C GLY A 330 0.97 -13.92 14.80
N ALA A 331 1.30 -15.13 14.36
CA ALA A 331 2.67 -15.52 14.06
C ALA A 331 3.29 -14.68 12.92
N ALA A 332 2.52 -14.37 11.88
CA ALA A 332 2.95 -13.49 10.80
C ALA A 332 3.32 -12.08 11.31
N ASN A 333 2.55 -11.51 12.25
CA ASN A 333 2.87 -10.21 12.86
C ASN A 333 4.13 -10.25 13.73
N ILE A 334 4.41 -11.36 14.41
CA ILE A 334 5.70 -11.55 15.12
C ILE A 334 6.85 -11.59 14.12
N LEU A 335 6.71 -12.37 13.05
CA LEU A 335 7.72 -12.44 11.99
C LEU A 335 8.00 -11.06 11.39
N GLU A 336 6.96 -10.28 11.13
CA GLU A 336 7.06 -8.93 10.63
C GLU A 336 7.82 -7.99 11.57
N SER A 337 7.56 -8.08 12.89
CA SER A 337 8.32 -7.37 13.90
C SER A 337 9.81 -7.76 13.88
N CYS A 338 10.11 -9.06 13.73
CA CYS A 338 11.48 -9.57 13.64
C CYS A 338 12.20 -9.04 12.38
N ILE A 339 11.51 -8.97 11.24
CA ILE A 339 12.06 -8.45 9.97
C ILE A 339 12.52 -7.00 10.14
N ILE A 340 11.74 -6.17 10.83
CA ILE A 340 12.08 -4.74 11.04
C ILE A 340 13.19 -4.57 12.09
N ILE A 341 13.16 -5.35 13.16
CA ILE A 341 14.13 -5.21 14.25
C ILE A 341 15.51 -5.72 13.82
N PHE A 342 15.58 -6.74 12.99
CA PHE A 342 16.82 -7.40 12.61
C PHE A 342 17.91 -6.44 12.08
N PRO A 343 17.65 -5.54 11.12
CA PRO A 343 18.67 -4.59 10.66
C PRO A 343 19.13 -3.64 11.77
N ILE A 344 18.24 -3.23 12.67
CA ILE A 344 18.56 -2.31 13.77
C ILE A 344 19.52 -2.99 14.77
N ILE A 345 19.26 -4.26 15.10
CA ILE A 345 20.13 -5.05 15.98
C ILE A 345 21.49 -5.26 15.33
N MET A 346 21.53 -5.58 14.05
CA MET A 346 22.78 -5.78 13.32
C MET A 346 23.64 -4.51 13.33
N ASP A 347 23.06 -3.34 13.10
CA ASP A 347 23.78 -2.07 13.19
C ASP A 347 24.34 -1.80 14.58
N TRP A 348 23.54 -2.06 15.60
CA TRP A 348 23.98 -1.89 16.97
C TRP A 348 25.16 -2.82 17.31
N ILE A 349 25.12 -4.08 16.86
CA ILE A 349 26.20 -5.06 17.03
C ILE A 349 27.47 -4.59 16.31
N VAL A 350 27.34 -4.20 15.03
CA VAL A 350 28.47 -3.73 14.21
C VAL A 350 29.10 -2.48 14.85
N ALA A 351 28.31 -1.49 15.24
CA ALA A 351 28.80 -0.28 15.92
C ALA A 351 29.59 -0.63 17.20
N LYS A 352 29.09 -1.58 17.99
CA LYS A 352 29.74 -2.00 19.24
C LYS A 352 31.03 -2.80 19.03
N VAL A 353 31.13 -3.53 17.93
CA VAL A 353 32.33 -4.28 17.55
C VAL A 353 33.41 -3.35 17.00
N THR A 354 33.01 -2.33 16.21
CA THR A 354 33.94 -1.37 15.58
C THR A 354 34.49 -0.33 16.58
N THR A 355 33.82 -0.12 17.71
CA THR A 355 34.26 0.80 18.80
C THR A 355 35.11 0.11 19.85
N ARG A 356 35.39 -1.18 19.72
CA ARG A 356 36.39 -1.95 20.53
C ARG A 356 37.62 -2.23 19.70
#